data_10fe4fd05fd9d21c81ce68723d106576
#
_entry.id   10fe4fd05fd9d21c81ce68723d106576
#
_cell.length_a   1.000
_cell.length_b   1.000
_cell.length_c   1.000
_cell.angle_alpha   90.00
_cell.angle_beta   90.00
_cell.angle_gamma   90.00
#
_symmetry.space_group_name_H-M   'P 1'
#
loop_
_entity.id
_entity.type
_entity.pdbx_description
1 polymer ?
#
loop_
_entity_poly.entity_id
_entity_poly.type
_entity_poly.pdbx_seq_one_letter_code
_entity_poly.pdbx_strand_id
1 'polypeptide(L)'
;AGVEIENMEFIQFHPTALYNPAVESQAFLISEAVRGYGGVLRTRDGEEFMHKYDERKSLAPRDIVARAIDNEMKIRGDEYVYLDCRHLEMEGFKKHFPNIYDKCLDEGIDAATQMIPVVPACHYFCGGILVDKIGKTSINRLYAAGECTASGLHGANRLASNSLLEGLVYGHNIAVDVIESIDQYTYKEGIPDWDAMGTTDPKEMVLITQSWKELKDIMSSYVGIVRSNVRLQRALDRLYLLYSETENLYNTTTLSPQLCELRN
;
A
#
# COMPACT_ATOMS: atom_id res chain seq x y z
N ALA A 1 -9.93 18.80 -5.60
CA ALA A 1 -9.39 19.80 -6.55
C ALA A 1 -9.90 19.58 -7.98
N GLY A 2 -10.46 18.39 -8.30
CA GLY A 2 -11.04 18.08 -9.61
C GLY A 2 -10.03 17.62 -10.66
N VAL A 3 -8.83 17.17 -10.24
CA VAL A 3 -7.89 16.49 -11.12
C VAL A 3 -8.44 15.11 -11.51
N GLU A 4 -8.22 14.70 -12.77
CA GLU A 4 -8.60 13.36 -13.20
C GLU A 4 -7.69 12.31 -12.58
N ILE A 5 -8.29 11.20 -12.15
CA ILE A 5 -7.59 10.04 -11.58
C ILE A 5 -7.97 8.77 -12.34
N GLU A 6 -7.06 7.81 -12.41
CA GLU A 6 -7.26 6.56 -13.15
C GLU A 6 -6.62 5.37 -12.42
N ASN A 7 -7.14 4.17 -12.68
CA ASN A 7 -6.58 2.90 -12.20
C ASN A 7 -6.46 2.77 -10.67
N MET A 8 -7.37 3.42 -9.92
CA MET A 8 -7.35 3.42 -8.44
C MET A 8 -7.55 2.04 -7.82
N GLU A 9 -8.06 1.06 -8.57
CA GLU A 9 -8.23 -0.33 -8.16
C GLU A 9 -6.95 -1.16 -8.24
N PHE A 10 -5.88 -0.67 -8.88
CA PHE A 10 -4.65 -1.41 -9.11
C PHE A 10 -3.59 -1.12 -8.05
N ILE A 11 -3.63 -1.92 -7.01
CA ILE A 11 -2.64 -1.89 -5.91
C ILE A 11 -1.79 -3.14 -5.98
N GLN A 12 -0.47 -2.98 -6.06
CA GLN A 12 0.48 -4.09 -5.95
C GLN A 12 0.67 -4.47 -4.48
N PHE A 13 0.57 -5.77 -4.18
CA PHE A 13 0.86 -6.29 -2.85
C PHE A 13 2.24 -6.94 -2.82
N HIS A 14 2.99 -6.69 -1.75
CA HIS A 14 4.16 -7.50 -1.42
C HIS A 14 3.67 -8.75 -0.68
N PRO A 15 4.06 -9.98 -1.11
CA PRO A 15 3.47 -11.19 -0.57
C PRO A 15 3.87 -11.48 0.88
N THR A 16 5.04 -11.04 1.32
CA THR A 16 5.64 -11.43 2.59
C THR A 16 6.09 -10.19 3.40
N ALA A 17 5.17 -9.51 4.05
CA ALA A 17 5.45 -8.56 5.12
C ALA A 17 5.44 -9.31 6.46
N LEU A 18 6.32 -8.93 7.38
CA LEU A 18 6.33 -9.46 8.74
C LEU A 18 5.02 -9.10 9.44
N TYR A 19 4.29 -10.12 9.92
CA TYR A 19 3.07 -9.91 10.67
C TYR A 19 3.39 -9.55 12.12
N ASN A 20 2.97 -8.35 12.53
CA ASN A 20 3.02 -7.91 13.92
C ASN A 20 1.81 -7.01 14.22
N PRO A 21 0.79 -7.50 14.94
CA PRO A 21 -0.42 -6.75 15.24
C PRO A 21 -0.20 -5.59 16.23
N ALA A 22 0.93 -5.56 16.94
CA ALA A 22 1.25 -4.50 17.89
C ALA A 22 1.87 -3.26 17.25
N VAL A 23 2.26 -3.33 15.97
CA VAL A 23 2.93 -2.23 15.26
C VAL A 23 1.92 -1.51 14.37
N GLU A 24 1.56 -0.29 14.73
CA GLU A 24 0.74 0.60 13.89
C GLU A 24 1.52 1.27 12.76
N SER A 25 2.84 1.04 12.70
CA SER A 25 3.75 1.62 11.71
C SER A 25 3.77 0.84 10.39
N GLN A 26 4.60 1.31 9.46
CA GLN A 26 4.81 0.69 8.16
C GLN A 26 5.26 -0.79 8.30
N ALA A 27 4.61 -1.69 7.55
CA ALA A 27 4.93 -3.12 7.57
C ALA A 27 6.36 -3.39 7.08
N PHE A 28 7.13 -4.18 7.84
CA PHE A 28 8.48 -4.58 7.45
C PHE A 28 8.42 -5.68 6.38
N LEU A 29 9.07 -5.46 5.25
CA LEU A 29 9.05 -6.38 4.13
C LEU A 29 10.14 -7.46 4.24
N ILE A 30 9.72 -8.72 4.21
CA ILE A 30 10.63 -9.86 4.03
C ILE A 30 10.87 -10.03 2.54
N SER A 31 12.07 -9.72 2.07
CA SER A 31 12.43 -9.74 0.63
C SER A 31 12.06 -11.06 -0.06
N GLU A 32 11.64 -10.97 -1.31
CA GLU A 32 11.42 -12.15 -2.17
C GLU A 32 12.68 -13.01 -2.33
N ALA A 33 13.86 -12.40 -2.18
CA ALA A 33 15.14 -13.11 -2.21
C ALA A 33 15.23 -14.19 -1.13
N VAL A 34 14.53 -14.08 0.00
CA VAL A 34 14.46 -15.11 1.04
C VAL A 34 13.78 -16.39 0.50
N ARG A 35 12.71 -16.24 -0.29
CA ARG A 35 12.08 -17.37 -0.98
C ARG A 35 12.99 -17.94 -2.06
N GLY A 36 13.71 -17.05 -2.79
CA GLY A 36 14.75 -17.44 -3.73
C GLY A 36 15.92 -18.19 -3.09
N TYR A 37 16.25 -17.88 -1.85
CA TYR A 37 17.28 -18.57 -1.06
C TYR A 37 16.82 -19.93 -0.51
N GLY A 38 15.51 -20.22 -0.60
CA GLY A 38 14.94 -21.51 -0.21
C GLY A 38 13.84 -21.45 0.85
N GLY A 39 13.40 -20.24 1.26
CA GLY A 39 12.30 -20.09 2.21
C GLY A 39 10.98 -20.66 1.66
N VAL A 40 10.25 -21.43 2.47
CA VAL A 40 9.04 -22.16 2.10
C VAL A 40 7.81 -21.59 2.80
N LEU A 41 6.76 -21.29 2.04
CA LEU A 41 5.48 -20.83 2.59
C LEU A 41 4.66 -21.98 3.14
N ARG A 42 4.19 -21.84 4.38
CA ARG A 42 3.39 -22.84 5.11
C ARG A 42 2.14 -22.20 5.75
N THR A 43 1.10 -22.99 5.86
CA THR A 43 -0.07 -22.65 6.67
C THR A 43 0.27 -22.64 8.17
N ARG A 44 -0.66 -22.21 9.01
CA ARG A 44 -0.49 -22.27 10.48
C ARG A 44 -0.29 -23.69 11.00
N ASP A 45 -0.83 -24.69 10.31
CA ASP A 45 -0.64 -26.12 10.66
C ASP A 45 0.70 -26.68 10.15
N GLY A 46 1.52 -25.89 9.46
CA GLY A 46 2.83 -26.28 8.94
C GLY A 46 2.80 -26.94 7.55
N GLU A 47 1.68 -26.99 6.87
CA GLU A 47 1.55 -27.59 5.55
C GLU A 47 2.02 -26.63 4.44
N GLU A 48 2.76 -27.14 3.47
CA GLU A 48 3.04 -26.42 2.24
C GLU A 48 1.77 -26.29 1.40
N PHE A 49 1.50 -25.11 0.87
CA PHE A 49 0.27 -24.88 0.09
C PHE A 49 0.52 -24.36 -1.34
N MET A 50 1.68 -23.77 -1.61
CA MET A 50 1.95 -23.13 -2.90
C MET A 50 1.87 -24.07 -4.12
N HIS A 51 2.08 -25.36 -3.93
CA HIS A 51 1.93 -26.38 -4.99
C HIS A 51 0.51 -26.49 -5.56
N LYS A 52 -0.51 -26.00 -4.83
CA LYS A 52 -1.92 -25.94 -5.27
C LYS A 52 -2.16 -24.80 -6.28
N TYR A 53 -1.26 -23.81 -6.31
CA TYR A 53 -1.44 -22.56 -7.04
C TYR A 53 -0.49 -22.39 -8.23
N ASP A 54 0.77 -22.88 -8.11
CA ASP A 54 1.78 -22.73 -9.16
C ASP A 54 2.84 -23.84 -9.06
N GLU A 55 3.31 -24.35 -10.20
CA GLU A 55 4.35 -25.39 -10.28
C GLU A 55 5.68 -24.94 -9.67
N ARG A 56 5.99 -23.64 -9.74
CA ARG A 56 7.19 -23.02 -9.14
C ARG A 56 7.09 -22.88 -7.62
N LYS A 57 5.96 -23.21 -7.02
CA LYS A 57 5.70 -23.16 -5.57
C LYS A 57 6.02 -21.77 -4.99
N SER A 58 6.85 -21.71 -3.94
CA SER A 58 7.26 -20.46 -3.28
C SER A 58 8.08 -19.53 -4.18
N LEU A 59 8.57 -19.99 -5.33
CA LEU A 59 9.28 -19.22 -6.35
C LEU A 59 8.36 -18.61 -7.43
N ALA A 60 7.05 -18.79 -7.31
CA ALA A 60 6.09 -18.16 -8.21
C ALA A 60 6.18 -16.62 -8.16
N PRO A 61 5.75 -15.90 -9.21
CA PRO A 61 5.67 -14.44 -9.23
C PRO A 61 4.90 -13.89 -8.03
N ARG A 62 5.27 -12.69 -7.59
CA ARG A 62 4.73 -12.08 -6.36
C ARG A 62 3.22 -11.96 -6.33
N ASP A 63 2.59 -11.68 -7.44
CA ASP A 63 1.13 -11.57 -7.55
C ASP A 63 0.42 -12.92 -7.34
N ILE A 64 0.99 -14.02 -7.87
CA ILE A 64 0.49 -15.38 -7.63
C ILE A 64 0.65 -15.74 -6.17
N VAL A 65 1.81 -15.48 -5.59
CA VAL A 65 2.10 -15.77 -4.17
C VAL A 65 1.18 -14.97 -3.25
N ALA A 66 1.01 -13.67 -3.51
CA ALA A 66 0.13 -12.82 -2.69
C ALA A 66 -1.33 -13.31 -2.74
N ARG A 67 -1.84 -13.68 -3.92
CA ARG A 67 -3.19 -14.25 -4.07
C ARG A 67 -3.33 -15.60 -3.37
N ALA A 68 -2.32 -16.45 -3.45
CA ALA A 68 -2.32 -17.75 -2.79
C ALA A 68 -2.36 -17.61 -1.27
N ILE A 69 -1.54 -16.72 -0.70
CA ILE A 69 -1.55 -16.43 0.75
C ILE A 69 -2.91 -15.87 1.18
N ASP A 70 -3.42 -14.86 0.49
CA ASP A 70 -4.72 -14.24 0.80
C ASP A 70 -5.86 -15.27 0.76
N ASN A 71 -5.83 -16.18 -0.22
CA ASN A 71 -6.83 -17.23 -0.35
C ASN A 71 -6.76 -18.26 0.79
N GLU A 72 -5.56 -18.74 1.14
CA GLU A 72 -5.39 -19.68 2.26
C GLU A 72 -5.81 -19.06 3.59
N MET A 73 -5.44 -17.80 3.83
CA MET A 73 -5.87 -17.05 5.03
C MET A 73 -7.40 -16.95 5.10
N LYS A 74 -8.07 -16.60 4.01
CA LYS A 74 -9.53 -16.43 3.97
C LYS A 74 -10.30 -17.73 4.11
N ILE A 75 -9.83 -18.82 3.49
CA ILE A 75 -10.46 -20.14 3.60
C ILE A 75 -10.37 -20.66 5.04
N ARG A 76 -9.22 -20.45 5.69
CA ARG A 76 -8.96 -20.96 7.05
C ARG A 76 -9.43 -20.03 8.16
N GLY A 77 -9.65 -18.74 7.86
CA GLY A 77 -9.91 -17.71 8.86
C GLY A 77 -8.66 -17.30 9.63
N ASP A 78 -7.47 -17.54 9.05
CA ASP A 78 -6.19 -17.20 9.64
C ASP A 78 -5.82 -15.73 9.36
N GLU A 79 -5.11 -15.10 10.29
CA GLU A 79 -4.63 -13.71 10.15
C GLU A 79 -3.29 -13.63 9.40
N TYR A 80 -2.53 -14.71 9.33
CA TYR A 80 -1.22 -14.80 8.67
C TYR A 80 -0.90 -16.24 8.25
N VAL A 81 0.13 -16.38 7.43
CA VAL A 81 0.80 -17.65 7.12
C VAL A 81 2.25 -17.60 7.61
N TYR A 82 2.99 -18.71 7.46
CA TYR A 82 4.38 -18.74 7.84
C TYR A 82 5.32 -18.81 6.63
N LEU A 83 6.47 -18.16 6.75
CA LEU A 83 7.65 -18.38 5.93
C LEU A 83 8.65 -19.21 6.75
N ASP A 84 8.88 -20.44 6.35
CA ASP A 84 9.77 -21.40 7.02
C ASP A 84 11.18 -21.30 6.43
N CYS A 85 12.13 -20.86 7.26
CA CYS A 85 13.55 -20.76 6.93
C CYS A 85 14.42 -21.70 7.76
N ARG A 86 13.84 -22.52 8.67
CA ARG A 86 14.58 -23.32 9.67
C ARG A 86 15.47 -24.41 9.05
N HIS A 87 15.18 -24.84 7.83
CA HIS A 87 15.95 -25.85 7.10
C HIS A 87 17.14 -25.26 6.34
N LEU A 88 17.27 -23.93 6.31
CA LEU A 88 18.35 -23.24 5.61
C LEU A 88 19.64 -23.22 6.44
N GLU A 89 20.78 -23.12 5.76
CA GLU A 89 22.06 -22.89 6.40
C GLU A 89 22.05 -21.47 7.01
N MET A 90 22.02 -21.36 8.35
CA MET A 90 21.67 -20.14 9.03
C MET A 90 22.79 -19.08 9.00
N GLU A 91 24.06 -19.48 8.97
CA GLU A 91 25.16 -18.51 8.88
C GLU A 91 25.17 -17.80 7.51
N GLY A 92 24.88 -18.55 6.43
CA GLY A 92 24.64 -17.96 5.12
C GLY A 92 23.40 -17.09 5.07
N PHE A 93 22.31 -17.51 5.71
CA PHE A 93 21.09 -16.70 5.81
C PHE A 93 21.37 -15.33 6.49
N LYS A 94 22.03 -15.33 7.64
CA LYS A 94 22.42 -14.10 8.37
C LYS A 94 23.32 -13.20 7.53
N LYS A 95 24.25 -13.78 6.78
CA LYS A 95 25.15 -13.04 5.91
C LYS A 95 24.43 -12.39 4.73
N HIS A 96 23.45 -13.09 4.12
CA HIS A 96 22.70 -12.56 2.96
C HIS A 96 21.57 -11.62 3.36
N PHE A 97 20.97 -11.81 4.51
CA PHE A 97 19.78 -11.10 4.98
C PHE A 97 19.93 -10.58 6.43
N PRO A 98 21.01 -9.85 6.76
CA PRO A 98 21.27 -9.42 8.13
C PRO A 98 20.11 -8.60 8.72
N ASN A 99 19.62 -7.60 7.98
CA ASN A 99 18.53 -6.73 8.44
C ASN A 99 17.22 -7.50 8.67
N ILE A 100 16.95 -8.56 7.88
CA ILE A 100 15.75 -9.38 8.05
C ILE A 100 15.89 -10.26 9.30
N TYR A 101 17.06 -10.86 9.49
CA TYR A 101 17.34 -11.69 10.66
C TYR A 101 17.26 -10.89 11.96
N ASP A 102 17.94 -9.74 12.00
CA ASP A 102 17.95 -8.84 13.16
C ASP A 102 16.56 -8.33 13.46
N LYS A 103 15.79 -7.89 12.45
CA LYS A 103 14.41 -7.45 12.65
C LYS A 103 13.50 -8.55 13.19
N CYS A 104 13.64 -9.78 12.73
CA CYS A 104 12.89 -10.91 13.30
C CYS A 104 13.26 -11.13 14.77
N LEU A 105 14.55 -11.06 15.12
CA LEU A 105 15.00 -11.17 16.51
C LEU A 105 14.45 -10.06 17.41
N ASP A 106 14.43 -8.82 16.93
CA ASP A 106 13.86 -7.68 17.65
C ASP A 106 12.37 -7.89 17.97
N GLU A 107 11.66 -8.62 17.11
CA GLU A 107 10.25 -9.00 17.30
C GLU A 107 10.09 -10.35 18.07
N GLY A 108 11.18 -10.88 18.61
CA GLY A 108 11.17 -12.13 19.37
C GLY A 108 11.09 -13.41 18.55
N ILE A 109 11.40 -13.34 17.24
CA ILE A 109 11.32 -14.47 16.30
C ILE A 109 12.74 -14.86 15.88
N ASP A 110 13.23 -15.99 16.36
CA ASP A 110 14.47 -16.60 15.85
C ASP A 110 14.18 -17.47 14.62
N ALA A 111 14.54 -16.96 13.45
CA ALA A 111 14.32 -17.66 12.16
C ALA A 111 15.06 -19.00 12.05
N ALA A 112 16.04 -19.28 12.93
CA ALA A 112 16.72 -20.58 13.01
C ALA A 112 15.83 -21.66 13.63
N THR A 113 14.94 -21.29 14.52
CA THR A 113 14.14 -22.23 15.32
C THR A 113 12.64 -22.05 15.12
N GLN A 114 12.21 -20.89 14.66
CA GLN A 114 10.81 -20.52 14.49
C GLN A 114 10.50 -20.16 13.02
N MET A 115 9.29 -20.43 12.60
CA MET A 115 8.79 -19.90 11.31
C MET A 115 8.42 -18.42 11.46
N ILE A 116 8.70 -17.64 10.43
CA ILE A 116 8.43 -16.20 10.39
C ILE A 116 6.95 -15.98 10.00
N PRO A 117 6.11 -15.36 10.84
CA PRO A 117 4.74 -15.05 10.45
C PRO A 117 4.73 -13.94 9.40
N VAL A 118 4.02 -14.17 8.29
CA VAL A 118 3.99 -13.23 7.16
C VAL A 118 2.57 -13.05 6.63
N VAL A 119 2.31 -11.86 6.09
CA VAL A 119 1.03 -11.46 5.51
C VAL A 119 1.28 -10.62 4.25
N PRO A 120 0.43 -10.68 3.23
CA PRO A 120 0.52 -9.74 2.13
C PRO A 120 0.22 -8.31 2.59
N ALA A 121 1.01 -7.35 2.14
CA ALA A 121 0.83 -5.93 2.44
C ALA A 121 0.78 -5.08 1.18
N CYS A 122 0.00 -3.99 1.21
CA CYS A 122 0.02 -2.98 0.17
C CYS A 122 1.44 -2.45 0.00
N HIS A 123 1.93 -2.40 -1.23
CA HIS A 123 3.33 -2.09 -1.52
C HIS A 123 3.52 -0.96 -2.50
N TYR A 124 2.72 -0.91 -3.56
CA TYR A 124 2.82 0.12 -4.60
C TYR A 124 1.46 0.40 -5.22
N PHE A 125 1.18 1.68 -5.43
CA PHE A 125 -0.04 2.14 -6.08
C PHE A 125 0.21 2.31 -7.58
N CYS A 126 -0.46 1.51 -8.42
CA CYS A 126 -0.24 1.56 -9.87
C CYS A 126 -1.09 2.59 -10.60
N GLY A 127 -2.15 3.07 -9.96
CA GLY A 127 -3.01 4.16 -10.40
C GLY A 127 -2.62 5.51 -9.79
N GLY A 128 -3.48 6.49 -9.93
CA GLY A 128 -3.28 7.83 -9.37
C GLY A 128 -3.76 8.95 -10.28
N ILE A 129 -3.10 10.08 -10.21
CA ILE A 129 -3.36 11.26 -11.04
C ILE A 129 -3.04 10.93 -12.50
N LEU A 130 -4.04 11.05 -13.39
CA LEU A 130 -3.84 10.87 -14.83
C LEU A 130 -2.89 11.93 -15.38
N VAL A 131 -1.84 11.51 -16.06
CA VAL A 131 -0.84 12.37 -16.65
C VAL A 131 -0.55 12.00 -18.10
N ASP A 132 -0.16 12.99 -18.89
CA ASP A 132 0.40 12.78 -20.23
C ASP A 132 1.89 12.38 -20.15
N LYS A 133 2.54 12.18 -21.31
CA LYS A 133 3.96 11.79 -21.41
C LYS A 133 4.95 12.83 -20.85
N ILE A 134 4.48 14.05 -20.60
CA ILE A 134 5.29 15.14 -20.03
C ILE A 134 5.08 15.23 -18.51
N GLY A 135 4.00 14.63 -17.99
CA GLY A 135 3.60 14.72 -16.60
C GLY A 135 2.54 15.81 -16.32
N LYS A 136 1.90 16.36 -17.38
CA LYS A 136 0.80 17.31 -17.23
C LYS A 136 -0.47 16.61 -16.79
N THR A 137 -1.19 17.20 -15.83
CA THR A 137 -2.49 16.73 -15.38
C THR A 137 -3.64 17.38 -16.16
N SER A 138 -4.89 17.00 -15.87
CA SER A 138 -6.09 17.67 -16.40
C SER A 138 -6.24 19.12 -15.94
N ILE A 139 -5.51 19.54 -14.90
CA ILE A 139 -5.51 20.92 -14.39
C ILE A 139 -4.33 21.69 -14.99
N ASN A 140 -4.61 22.82 -15.64
CA ASN A 140 -3.59 23.65 -16.24
C ASN A 140 -2.52 24.08 -15.22
N ARG A 141 -1.24 23.93 -15.58
CA ARG A 141 -0.06 24.26 -14.76
C ARG A 141 0.11 23.38 -13.50
N LEU A 142 -0.57 22.24 -13.45
CA LEU A 142 -0.36 21.22 -12.44
C LEU A 142 0.28 19.99 -13.09
N TYR A 143 1.39 19.54 -12.52
CA TYR A 143 2.14 18.37 -12.94
C TYR A 143 2.19 17.34 -11.82
N ALA A 144 2.39 16.08 -12.20
CA ALA A 144 2.63 15.01 -11.26
C ALA A 144 3.64 14.01 -11.83
N ALA A 145 4.45 13.40 -10.97
CA ALA A 145 5.47 12.41 -11.34
C ALA A 145 5.63 11.34 -10.24
N GLY A 146 5.99 10.13 -10.65
CA GLY A 146 6.26 9.01 -9.75
C GLY A 146 4.98 8.29 -9.31
N GLU A 147 5.03 7.64 -8.15
CA GLU A 147 3.98 6.72 -7.66
C GLU A 147 2.58 7.35 -7.55
N CYS A 148 2.48 8.66 -7.39
CA CYS A 148 1.17 9.34 -7.32
C CYS A 148 0.47 9.46 -8.68
N THR A 149 1.06 8.96 -9.77
CA THR A 149 0.53 9.12 -11.13
C THR A 149 0.02 7.84 -11.74
N ALA A 150 -1.00 7.96 -12.58
CA ALA A 150 -1.43 6.97 -13.56
C ALA A 150 -0.81 7.30 -14.91
N SER A 151 0.48 7.00 -15.08
CA SER A 151 1.22 7.22 -16.32
C SER A 151 0.94 6.16 -17.39
N GLY A 152 0.30 5.05 -17.03
CA GLY A 152 0.08 3.88 -17.89
C GLY A 152 1.25 2.90 -17.94
N LEU A 153 2.43 3.26 -17.39
CA LEU A 153 3.64 2.42 -17.44
C LEU A 153 3.46 1.07 -16.74
N HIS A 154 2.75 1.06 -15.61
CA HIS A 154 2.70 -0.11 -14.74
C HIS A 154 1.51 -1.03 -15.01
N GLY A 155 0.49 -0.58 -15.73
CA GLY A 155 -0.74 -1.35 -15.88
C GLY A 155 -1.33 -1.74 -14.52
N ALA A 156 -1.78 -2.98 -14.38
CA ALA A 156 -2.35 -3.47 -13.13
C ALA A 156 -1.33 -4.00 -12.11
N ASN A 157 -0.05 -4.13 -12.49
CA ASN A 157 0.98 -4.71 -11.63
C ASN A 157 2.39 -4.26 -12.05
N ARG A 158 3.00 -3.40 -11.26
CA ARG A 158 4.31 -2.81 -11.54
C ARG A 158 5.43 -3.86 -11.63
N LEU A 159 6.26 -3.75 -12.66
CA LEU A 159 7.53 -4.49 -12.72
C LEU A 159 8.53 -3.85 -11.73
N ALA A 160 9.23 -4.69 -10.98
CA ALA A 160 10.18 -4.26 -9.95
C ALA A 160 11.21 -3.25 -10.50
N SER A 161 11.56 -2.26 -9.68
CA SER A 161 12.53 -1.19 -9.95
C SER A 161 12.12 -0.12 -10.98
N ASN A 162 11.04 -0.32 -11.75
CA ASN A 162 10.62 0.68 -12.75
C ASN A 162 10.06 1.97 -12.14
N SER A 163 9.61 1.94 -10.86
CA SER A 163 9.09 3.15 -10.18
C SER A 163 10.12 4.28 -10.06
N LEU A 164 11.38 3.93 -9.80
CA LEU A 164 12.46 4.95 -9.70
C LEU A 164 12.76 5.56 -11.08
N LEU A 165 12.76 4.74 -12.13
CA LEU A 165 12.97 5.22 -13.50
C LEU A 165 11.81 6.11 -13.96
N GLU A 166 10.58 5.73 -13.63
CA GLU A 166 9.39 6.55 -13.92
C GLU A 166 9.52 7.94 -13.27
N GLY A 167 9.79 7.98 -11.96
CA GLY A 167 9.94 9.25 -11.24
C GLY A 167 11.03 10.14 -11.83
N LEU A 168 12.17 9.57 -12.22
CA LEU A 168 13.29 10.30 -12.84
C LEU A 168 12.92 10.83 -14.23
N VAL A 169 12.33 10.00 -15.09
CA VAL A 169 11.99 10.39 -16.47
C VAL A 169 10.90 11.46 -16.48
N TYR A 170 9.82 11.25 -15.74
CA TYR A 170 8.74 12.24 -15.66
C TYR A 170 9.20 13.52 -14.97
N GLY A 171 10.00 13.44 -13.90
CA GLY A 171 10.58 14.63 -13.27
C GLY A 171 11.47 15.44 -14.24
N HIS A 172 12.26 14.76 -15.07
CA HIS A 172 13.05 15.42 -16.12
C HIS A 172 12.15 16.08 -17.18
N ASN A 173 11.15 15.37 -17.71
CA ASN A 173 10.25 15.89 -18.73
C ASN A 173 9.48 17.13 -18.22
N ILE A 174 9.01 17.08 -16.98
CA ILE A 174 8.34 18.22 -16.32
C ILE A 174 9.29 19.41 -16.23
N ALA A 175 10.54 19.18 -15.79
CA ALA A 175 11.52 20.27 -15.64
C ALA A 175 11.79 20.96 -16.98
N VAL A 176 11.92 20.22 -18.08
CA VAL A 176 12.12 20.77 -19.43
C VAL A 176 10.91 21.64 -19.83
N ASP A 177 9.69 21.11 -19.72
CA ASP A 177 8.46 21.84 -20.10
C ASP A 177 8.25 23.10 -19.24
N VAL A 178 8.54 23.03 -17.94
CA VAL A 178 8.44 24.19 -17.06
C VAL A 178 9.47 25.26 -17.41
N ILE A 179 10.72 24.88 -17.67
CA ILE A 179 11.77 25.84 -18.05
C ILE A 179 11.40 26.58 -19.35
N GLU A 180 10.82 25.88 -20.32
CA GLU A 180 10.40 26.47 -21.60
C GLU A 180 9.19 27.39 -21.50
N SER A 181 8.36 27.20 -20.47
CA SER A 181 7.06 27.88 -20.34
C SER A 181 6.97 28.88 -19.17
N ILE A 182 7.87 28.86 -18.20
CA ILE A 182 7.74 29.61 -16.93
C ILE A 182 7.60 31.12 -17.14
N ASP A 183 8.35 31.66 -18.11
CA ASP A 183 8.34 33.11 -18.42
C ASP A 183 7.03 33.61 -19.03
N GLN A 184 6.15 32.69 -19.45
CA GLN A 184 4.83 33.01 -20.00
C GLN A 184 3.79 33.25 -18.90
N TYR A 185 4.13 32.98 -17.65
CA TYR A 185 3.21 33.04 -16.51
C TYR A 185 3.59 34.16 -15.55
N THR A 186 2.57 34.78 -14.98
CA THR A 186 2.71 35.75 -13.90
C THR A 186 2.18 35.18 -12.60
N TYR A 187 2.79 35.59 -11.47
CA TYR A 187 2.26 35.26 -10.16
C TYR A 187 0.88 35.88 -9.96
N LYS A 188 -0.04 35.11 -9.41
CA LYS A 188 -1.33 35.61 -8.95
C LYS A 188 -1.14 36.18 -7.54
N GLU A 189 -1.30 37.48 -7.42
CA GLU A 189 -1.33 38.16 -6.11
C GLU A 189 -2.69 38.00 -5.43
N GLY A 190 -2.72 38.21 -4.10
CA GLY A 190 -3.97 38.24 -3.33
C GLY A 190 -4.67 36.89 -3.19
N ILE A 191 -3.91 35.80 -3.10
CA ILE A 191 -4.45 34.49 -2.73
C ILE A 191 -4.90 34.59 -1.27
N PRO A 192 -6.20 34.39 -0.95
CA PRO A 192 -6.67 34.48 0.43
C PRO A 192 -6.08 33.39 1.29
N ASP A 193 -5.79 33.69 2.54
CA ASP A 193 -5.48 32.71 3.56
C ASP A 193 -6.69 31.79 3.82
N TRP A 194 -6.41 30.65 4.42
CA TRP A 194 -7.47 29.73 4.86
C TRP A 194 -8.35 30.42 5.93
N ASP A 195 -9.66 30.44 5.70
CA ASP A 195 -10.63 30.94 6.64
C ASP A 195 -11.24 29.79 7.46
N ALA A 196 -10.93 29.77 8.75
CA ALA A 196 -11.45 28.77 9.70
C ALA A 196 -12.78 29.21 10.36
N MET A 197 -13.40 30.30 9.89
CA MET A 197 -14.64 30.80 10.48
C MET A 197 -15.76 29.72 10.40
N GLY A 198 -16.43 29.51 11.54
CA GLY A 198 -17.49 28.50 11.63
C GLY A 198 -17.03 27.10 12.04
N THR A 199 -15.71 26.86 12.15
CA THR A 199 -15.20 25.60 12.66
C THR A 199 -14.87 25.67 14.16
N THR A 200 -14.93 24.51 14.84
CA THR A 200 -14.58 24.37 16.26
C THR A 200 -13.56 23.25 16.43
N ASP A 201 -12.74 23.31 17.47
CA ASP A 201 -11.83 22.22 17.79
C ASP A 201 -12.61 20.90 18.00
N PRO A 202 -12.11 19.76 17.48
CA PRO A 202 -12.77 18.48 17.65
C PRO A 202 -12.82 18.13 19.14
N LYS A 203 -14.03 17.92 19.68
CA LYS A 203 -14.23 17.57 21.10
C LYS A 203 -13.79 16.14 21.40
N GLU A 204 -13.86 15.27 20.41
CA GLU A 204 -13.64 13.82 20.56
C GLU A 204 -12.76 13.28 19.41
N MET A 205 -11.45 13.21 19.65
CA MET A 205 -10.50 12.66 18.67
C MET A 205 -10.75 11.19 18.34
N VAL A 206 -11.48 10.47 19.19
CA VAL A 206 -11.86 9.06 18.95
C VAL A 206 -12.66 8.91 17.66
N LEU A 207 -13.44 9.90 17.25
CA LEU A 207 -14.20 9.86 16.01
C LEU A 207 -13.29 9.75 14.76
N ILE A 208 -12.13 10.39 14.81
CA ILE A 208 -11.14 10.31 13.72
C ILE A 208 -10.34 9.01 13.81
N THR A 209 -9.82 8.69 15.00
CA THR A 209 -8.95 7.51 15.18
C THR A 209 -9.69 6.19 14.99
N GLN A 210 -10.96 6.11 15.44
CA GLN A 210 -11.79 4.93 15.23
C GLN A 210 -12.17 4.78 13.75
N SER A 211 -12.55 5.86 13.06
CA SER A 211 -12.86 5.82 11.63
C SER A 211 -11.67 5.34 10.79
N TRP A 212 -10.45 5.76 11.15
CA TRP A 212 -9.22 5.27 10.53
C TRP A 212 -9.03 3.76 10.70
N LYS A 213 -9.23 3.26 11.90
CA LYS A 213 -9.12 1.82 12.18
C LYS A 213 -10.16 1.04 11.40
N GLU A 214 -11.40 1.48 11.43
CA GLU A 214 -12.51 0.84 10.71
C GLU A 214 -12.29 0.84 9.19
N LEU A 215 -11.80 1.95 8.61
CA LEU A 215 -11.44 2.05 7.20
C LEU A 215 -10.41 0.97 6.82
N LYS A 216 -9.32 0.85 7.58
CA LYS A 216 -8.28 -0.15 7.35
C LYS A 216 -8.83 -1.58 7.44
N ASP A 217 -9.66 -1.86 8.44
CA ASP A 217 -10.28 -3.18 8.64
C ASP A 217 -11.24 -3.55 7.50
N ILE A 218 -12.06 -2.60 7.05
CA ILE A 218 -12.96 -2.78 5.89
C ILE A 218 -12.16 -3.07 4.63
N MET A 219 -11.13 -2.27 4.33
CA MET A 219 -10.32 -2.42 3.13
C MET A 219 -9.57 -3.75 3.14
N SER A 220 -8.97 -4.14 4.25
CA SER A 220 -8.23 -5.40 4.37
C SER A 220 -9.14 -6.62 4.27
N SER A 221 -10.29 -6.60 4.96
CA SER A 221 -11.18 -7.75 5.05
C SER A 221 -12.08 -7.96 3.83
N TYR A 222 -12.59 -6.88 3.24
CA TYR A 222 -13.59 -6.96 2.19
C TYR A 222 -13.08 -6.60 0.80
N VAL A 223 -12.16 -5.66 0.68
CA VAL A 223 -11.60 -5.22 -0.61
C VAL A 223 -10.36 -6.03 -0.96
N GLY A 224 -9.34 -6.08 -0.13
CA GLY A 224 -8.16 -6.96 -0.19
C GLY A 224 -7.64 -7.32 -1.59
N ILE A 225 -7.02 -8.51 -1.71
CA ILE A 225 -6.41 -9.00 -2.95
C ILE A 225 -7.44 -9.77 -3.79
N VAL A 226 -8.06 -10.81 -3.20
CA VAL A 226 -9.12 -11.60 -3.85
C VAL A 226 -10.47 -11.05 -3.45
N ARG A 227 -11.23 -10.59 -4.43
CA ARG A 227 -12.49 -9.86 -4.24
C ARG A 227 -13.70 -10.70 -4.62
N SER A 228 -14.84 -10.40 -4.02
CA SER A 228 -16.14 -10.95 -4.39
C SER A 228 -17.23 -9.89 -4.32
N ASN A 229 -18.28 -10.01 -5.12
CA ASN A 229 -19.36 -9.02 -5.16
C ASN A 229 -19.99 -8.81 -3.79
N VAL A 230 -20.19 -9.89 -3.00
CA VAL A 230 -20.76 -9.80 -1.65
C VAL A 230 -19.89 -8.97 -0.71
N ARG A 231 -18.57 -9.18 -0.75
CA ARG A 231 -17.63 -8.42 0.09
C ARG A 231 -17.50 -6.98 -0.37
N LEU A 232 -17.42 -6.73 -1.68
CA LEU A 232 -17.35 -5.38 -2.23
C LEU A 232 -18.61 -4.57 -1.90
N GLN A 233 -19.81 -5.17 -1.99
CA GLN A 233 -21.05 -4.49 -1.60
C GLN A 233 -21.03 -4.13 -0.09
N ARG A 234 -20.60 -5.06 0.77
CA ARG A 234 -20.45 -4.77 2.20
C ARG A 234 -19.44 -3.66 2.49
N ALA A 235 -18.33 -3.61 1.75
CA ALA A 235 -17.37 -2.53 1.87
C ALA A 235 -18.02 -1.20 1.47
N LEU A 236 -18.68 -1.16 0.32
CA LEU A 236 -19.32 0.05 -0.21
C LEU A 236 -20.33 0.64 0.77
N ASP A 237 -21.22 -0.20 1.32
CA ASP A 237 -22.24 0.22 2.28
C ASP A 237 -21.62 0.87 3.55
N ARG A 238 -20.51 0.30 4.06
CA ARG A 238 -19.79 0.83 5.22
C ARG A 238 -18.99 2.10 4.91
N LEU A 239 -18.27 2.08 3.79
CA LEU A 239 -17.49 3.24 3.36
C LEU A 239 -18.36 4.46 3.09
N TYR A 240 -19.59 4.27 2.61
CA TYR A 240 -20.54 5.37 2.43
C TYR A 240 -20.91 6.03 3.76
N LEU A 241 -21.10 5.25 4.82
CA LEU A 241 -21.36 5.78 6.15
C LEU A 241 -20.15 6.55 6.70
N LEU A 242 -18.95 5.94 6.64
CA LEU A 242 -17.70 6.59 7.07
C LEU A 242 -17.43 7.90 6.31
N TYR A 243 -17.66 7.89 4.99
CA TYR A 243 -17.53 9.08 4.17
C TYR A 243 -18.46 10.21 4.63
N SER A 244 -19.74 9.90 4.87
CA SER A 244 -20.73 10.87 5.33
C SER A 244 -20.38 11.47 6.69
N GLU A 245 -19.91 10.66 7.63
CA GLU A 245 -19.47 11.10 8.96
C GLU A 245 -18.20 11.96 8.87
N THR A 246 -17.23 11.55 8.04
CA THR A 246 -15.98 12.29 7.82
C THR A 246 -16.22 13.65 7.16
N GLU A 247 -17.11 13.73 6.16
CA GLU A 247 -17.51 15.01 5.54
C GLU A 247 -18.17 15.96 6.55
N ASN A 248 -18.99 15.42 7.46
CA ASN A 248 -19.58 16.24 8.53
C ASN A 248 -18.50 16.80 9.48
N LEU A 249 -17.55 15.96 9.92
CA LEU A 249 -16.41 16.40 10.73
C LEU A 249 -15.56 17.44 9.99
N TYR A 250 -15.24 17.20 8.73
CA TYR A 250 -14.43 18.10 7.91
C TYR A 250 -15.06 19.49 7.78
N ASN A 251 -16.38 19.58 7.66
CA ASN A 251 -17.11 20.84 7.49
C ASN A 251 -17.39 21.57 8.80
N THR A 252 -17.27 20.92 9.95
CA THR A 252 -17.67 21.48 11.25
C THR A 252 -16.52 21.66 12.24
N THR A 253 -15.37 21.03 12.01
CA THR A 253 -14.23 21.09 12.93
C THR A 253 -13.01 21.73 12.29
N THR A 254 -12.14 22.29 13.14
CA THR A 254 -10.83 22.79 12.72
C THR A 254 -10.02 21.66 12.07
N LEU A 255 -9.46 21.92 10.91
CA LEU A 255 -8.75 20.91 10.14
C LEU A 255 -7.48 20.46 10.86
N SER A 256 -7.29 19.16 10.92
CA SER A 256 -6.05 18.52 11.34
C SER A 256 -5.48 17.69 10.20
N PRO A 257 -4.17 17.38 10.20
CA PRO A 257 -3.58 16.47 9.21
C PRO A 257 -4.30 15.13 9.17
N GLN A 258 -4.66 14.57 10.33
CA GLN A 258 -5.34 13.28 10.46
C GLN A 258 -6.74 13.31 9.84
N LEU A 259 -7.50 14.40 10.02
CA LEU A 259 -8.83 14.55 9.42
C LEU A 259 -8.75 14.74 7.90
N CYS A 260 -7.78 15.52 7.42
CA CYS A 260 -7.54 15.69 5.99
C CYS A 260 -7.17 14.37 5.32
N GLU A 261 -6.32 13.57 5.98
CA GLU A 261 -5.89 12.27 5.50
C GLU A 261 -7.05 11.25 5.50
N LEU A 262 -7.88 11.24 6.54
CA LEU A 262 -9.07 10.37 6.61
C LEU A 262 -10.07 10.69 5.49
N ARG A 263 -10.22 11.96 5.15
CA ARG A 263 -11.15 12.42 4.12
C ARG A 263 -10.69 12.05 2.70
N ASN A 264 -9.38 12.05 2.44
CA ASN A 264 -8.79 11.78 1.13
C ASN A 264 -8.64 10.28 0.84
#